data_af6869e1d702a5e5f30bba7885f5ea56
#
_entry.id   af6869e1d702a5e5f30bba7885f5ea56
#
_cell.length_a   1.000
_cell.length_b   1.000
_cell.length_c   1.000
_cell.angle_alpha   90.00
_cell.angle_beta   90.00
_cell.angle_gamma   90.00
#
_symmetry.space_group_name_H-M   'P 1'
#
loop_
_entity.id
_entity.type
_entity.pdbx_description
1 polymer ?
#
loop_
_entity_poly.entity_id
_entity_poly.type
_entity_poly.pdbx_seq_one_letter_code
_entity_poly.pdbx_strand_id
1 'polypeptide(L)'
;MNKWDERFMQLAETVAGWSSCFQENRHVGAVIVKDKRILTTGYNGASSGIESCAERGECLRRVRNIASGTMQEVCYAVHAEQNAIIQAAKLGVSLEGATMYVTHQPCVICTRMIINSGVKRVVYKNGYPDEFALQLFAQSDVELIKYSDLK
;
A
#
# COMPACT_ATOMS: atom_id res chain seq x y z
N MET A 1 -13.59 17.64 3.67
CA MET A 1 -12.99 16.64 2.75
C MET A 1 -13.32 17.03 1.32
N ASN A 2 -12.32 16.96 0.48
CA ASN A 2 -12.58 17.25 -0.93
C ASN A 2 -13.07 15.95 -1.63
N LYS A 3 -13.96 16.14 -2.61
CA LYS A 3 -14.58 15.01 -3.32
C LYS A 3 -13.58 14.07 -4.01
N TRP A 4 -12.38 14.55 -4.32
CA TRP A 4 -11.34 13.73 -4.96
C TRP A 4 -10.66 12.80 -3.97
N ASP A 5 -10.44 13.23 -2.73
CA ASP A 5 -9.92 12.37 -1.68
C ASP A 5 -10.87 11.21 -1.42
N GLU A 6 -12.17 11.48 -1.40
CA GLU A 6 -13.20 10.45 -1.25
C GLU A 6 -13.19 9.46 -2.42
N ARG A 7 -13.18 9.97 -3.65
CA ARG A 7 -13.18 9.12 -4.86
C ARG A 7 -11.96 8.22 -4.93
N PHE A 8 -10.78 8.76 -4.66
CA PHE A 8 -9.56 7.98 -4.75
C PHE A 8 -9.42 6.99 -3.60
N MET A 9 -9.92 7.31 -2.41
CA MET A 9 -9.97 6.33 -1.33
C MET A 9 -10.95 5.20 -1.65
N GLN A 10 -12.12 5.50 -2.19
CA GLN A 10 -13.06 4.48 -2.66
C GLN A 10 -12.44 3.57 -3.73
N LEU A 11 -11.65 4.15 -4.63
CA LEU A 11 -10.93 3.37 -5.62
C LEU A 11 -9.87 2.47 -4.97
N ALA A 12 -9.12 2.97 -3.99
CA ALA A 12 -8.16 2.16 -3.25
C ALA A 12 -8.84 0.97 -2.55
N GLU A 13 -10.03 1.18 -1.99
CA GLU A 13 -10.84 0.10 -1.39
C GLU A 13 -11.29 -0.92 -2.43
N THR A 14 -11.69 -0.47 -3.61
CA THR A 14 -12.05 -1.36 -4.73
C THR A 14 -10.84 -2.21 -5.15
N VAL A 15 -9.68 -1.58 -5.30
CA VAL A 15 -8.43 -2.27 -5.66
C VAL A 15 -8.02 -3.28 -4.58
N ALA A 16 -8.24 -2.96 -3.30
CA ALA A 16 -7.99 -3.89 -2.20
C ALA A 16 -8.77 -5.20 -2.37
N GLY A 17 -9.99 -5.12 -2.90
CA GLY A 17 -10.82 -6.29 -3.17
C GLY A 17 -10.23 -7.25 -4.23
N TRP A 18 -9.22 -6.83 -4.97
CA TRP A 18 -8.52 -7.66 -5.96
C TRP A 18 -7.36 -8.45 -5.37
N SER A 19 -7.03 -8.23 -4.11
CA SER A 19 -5.94 -8.93 -3.42
C SER A 19 -6.13 -10.44 -3.47
N SER A 20 -5.04 -11.15 -3.72
CA SER A 20 -4.98 -12.61 -3.72
C SER A 20 -4.42 -13.18 -2.40
N CYS A 21 -4.34 -12.38 -1.36
CA CYS A 21 -3.96 -12.85 -0.03
C CYS A 21 -5.04 -13.81 0.52
N PHE A 22 -4.61 -14.92 1.12
CA PHE A 22 -5.52 -15.89 1.73
C PHE A 22 -6.33 -15.28 2.88
N GLN A 23 -5.77 -14.32 3.60
CA GLN A 23 -6.43 -13.65 4.72
C GLN A 23 -7.16 -12.40 4.22
N GLU A 24 -8.49 -12.46 4.12
CA GLU A 24 -9.32 -11.34 3.61
C GLU A 24 -9.15 -10.05 4.43
N ASN A 25 -8.97 -10.15 5.75
CA ASN A 25 -8.74 -8.99 6.61
C ASN A 25 -7.38 -8.30 6.38
N ARG A 26 -6.55 -8.85 5.52
CA ARG A 26 -5.24 -8.28 5.14
C ARG A 26 -5.19 -7.83 3.69
N HIS A 27 -6.33 -7.66 3.04
CA HIS A 27 -6.42 -7.10 1.71
C HIS A 27 -6.15 -5.61 1.74
N VAL A 28 -5.12 -5.18 1.03
CA VAL A 28 -4.69 -3.78 0.94
C VAL A 28 -4.72 -3.33 -0.50
N GLY A 29 -5.18 -2.11 -0.72
CA GLY A 29 -5.18 -1.46 -2.02
C GLY A 29 -4.51 -0.09 -1.94
N ALA A 30 -3.77 0.25 -2.99
CA ALA A 30 -3.12 1.54 -3.14
C ALA A 30 -3.36 2.12 -4.52
N VAL A 31 -3.58 3.43 -4.58
CA VAL A 31 -3.76 4.18 -5.83
C VAL A 31 -2.85 5.41 -5.76
N ILE A 32 -2.03 5.61 -6.77
CA ILE A 32 -1.16 6.77 -6.87
C ILE A 32 -1.71 7.70 -7.95
N VAL A 33 -1.94 8.96 -7.58
CA VAL A 33 -2.57 9.97 -8.44
C VAL A 33 -1.75 11.24 -8.50
N LYS A 34 -1.89 11.97 -9.62
CA LYS A 34 -1.34 13.31 -9.78
C LYS A 34 -2.26 14.13 -10.66
N ASP A 35 -2.52 15.37 -10.26
CA ASP A 35 -3.39 16.27 -11.01
C ASP A 35 -4.76 15.63 -11.34
N LYS A 36 -5.35 14.96 -10.34
CA LYS A 36 -6.64 14.24 -10.45
C LYS A 36 -6.64 13.09 -11.46
N ARG A 37 -5.47 12.58 -11.83
CA ARG A 37 -5.31 11.45 -12.74
C ARG A 37 -4.65 10.28 -12.03
N ILE A 38 -5.16 9.09 -12.28
CA ILE A 38 -4.58 7.87 -11.76
C ILE A 38 -3.31 7.57 -12.55
N LEU A 39 -2.19 7.41 -11.83
CA LEU A 39 -0.92 7.00 -12.43
C LEU A 39 -0.76 5.49 -12.36
N THR A 40 -0.89 4.91 -11.17
CA THR A 40 -0.73 3.48 -10.93
C THR A 40 -1.66 3.01 -9.83
N THR A 41 -1.86 1.69 -9.77
CA THR A 41 -2.58 1.01 -8.72
C THR A 41 -1.75 -0.16 -8.21
N GLY A 42 -2.05 -0.64 -7.02
CA GLY A 42 -1.43 -1.83 -6.47
C GLY A 42 -2.33 -2.50 -5.43
N TYR A 43 -2.29 -3.80 -5.38
CA TYR A 43 -2.89 -4.61 -4.32
C TYR A 43 -1.90 -5.66 -3.88
N ASN A 44 -2.03 -6.17 -2.67
CA ASN A 44 -1.11 -7.18 -2.19
C ASN A 44 -1.40 -8.54 -2.84
N GLY A 45 -0.36 -9.12 -3.41
CA GLY A 45 -0.46 -10.39 -4.13
C GLY A 45 0.91 -10.96 -4.43
N ALA A 46 0.95 -12.24 -4.77
CA ALA A 46 2.18 -12.92 -5.14
C ALA A 46 2.80 -12.29 -6.38
N SER A 47 4.12 -12.41 -6.50
CA SER A 47 4.84 -11.98 -7.70
C SER A 47 4.28 -12.65 -8.95
N SER A 48 4.36 -11.96 -10.10
CA SER A 48 3.88 -12.48 -11.39
C SER A 48 4.44 -13.88 -11.67
N GLY A 49 3.56 -14.81 -12.01
CA GLY A 49 3.94 -16.21 -12.30
C GLY A 49 4.09 -17.09 -11.07
N ILE A 50 4.02 -16.53 -9.88
CA ILE A 50 4.03 -17.30 -8.62
C ILE A 50 2.59 -17.55 -8.16
N GLU A 51 2.29 -18.77 -7.77
CA GLU A 51 0.97 -19.15 -7.26
C GLU A 51 0.58 -18.29 -6.06
N SER A 52 -0.63 -17.72 -6.09
CA SER A 52 -1.14 -16.87 -5.01
C SER A 52 -1.48 -17.67 -3.75
N CYS A 53 -1.52 -16.99 -2.61
CA CYS A 53 -1.94 -17.62 -1.36
C CYS A 53 -3.39 -18.11 -1.43
N ALA A 54 -4.27 -17.38 -2.14
CA ALA A 54 -5.64 -17.82 -2.35
C ALA A 54 -5.71 -19.14 -3.13
N GLU A 55 -4.92 -19.27 -4.19
CA GLU A 55 -4.82 -20.52 -4.96
C GLU A 55 -4.20 -21.67 -4.15
N ARG A 56 -3.19 -21.36 -3.30
CA ARG A 56 -2.58 -22.35 -2.40
C ARG A 56 -3.55 -22.83 -1.32
N GLY A 57 -4.54 -22.02 -0.95
CA GLY A 57 -5.49 -22.31 0.10
C GLY A 57 -4.91 -22.25 1.51
N GLU A 58 -3.77 -21.57 1.69
CA GLU A 58 -3.11 -21.40 2.99
C GLU A 58 -2.26 -20.14 3.04
N CYS A 59 -1.93 -19.69 4.24
CA CYS A 59 -0.99 -18.61 4.48
C CYS A 59 0.31 -19.18 5.04
N LEU A 60 1.42 -18.99 4.32
CA LEU A 60 2.75 -19.46 4.74
C LEU A 60 3.11 -18.96 6.15
N ARG A 61 2.78 -17.71 6.46
CA ARG A 61 3.09 -17.11 7.75
C ARG A 61 2.32 -17.80 8.90
N ARG A 62 1.06 -18.15 8.65
CA ARG A 62 0.24 -18.92 9.63
C ARG A 62 0.80 -20.32 9.81
N VAL A 63 1.15 -20.98 8.71
CA VAL A 63 1.73 -22.34 8.76
C VAL A 63 3.03 -22.36 9.56
N ARG A 64 3.84 -21.30 9.45
CA ARG A 64 5.11 -21.17 10.18
C ARG A 64 4.98 -20.46 11.54
N ASN A 65 3.77 -20.13 11.98
CA ASN A 65 3.50 -19.44 13.24
C ASN A 65 4.26 -18.12 13.41
N ILE A 66 4.33 -17.33 12.31
CA ILE A 66 4.99 -16.04 12.31
C ILE A 66 4.00 -14.98 12.81
N ALA A 67 4.40 -14.22 13.85
CA ALA A 67 3.57 -13.15 14.41
C ALA A 67 3.42 -11.99 13.42
N SER A 68 2.24 -11.34 13.43
CA SER A 68 1.95 -10.16 12.62
C SER A 68 2.98 -9.05 12.87
N GLY A 69 3.43 -8.40 11.80
CA GLY A 69 4.41 -7.31 11.87
C GLY A 69 5.86 -7.75 12.06
N THR A 70 6.13 -9.05 12.10
CA THR A 70 7.48 -9.61 12.24
C THR A 70 7.86 -10.42 11.01
N MET A 71 9.17 -10.52 10.71
CA MET A 71 9.69 -11.33 9.61
C MET A 71 8.86 -11.13 8.32
N GLN A 72 8.64 -9.88 7.93
CA GLN A 72 7.76 -9.54 6.81
C GLN A 72 8.25 -10.09 5.47
N GLU A 73 9.52 -10.40 5.36
CA GLU A 73 10.13 -11.05 4.20
C GLU A 73 9.60 -12.47 3.95
N VAL A 74 9.05 -13.11 4.98
CA VAL A 74 8.47 -14.46 4.86
C VAL A 74 7.00 -14.34 4.51
N CYS A 75 6.74 -14.04 3.24
CA CYS A 75 5.40 -13.92 2.67
C CYS A 75 5.51 -14.00 1.15
N TYR A 76 4.59 -14.68 0.49
CA TYR A 76 4.53 -14.69 -0.97
C TYR A 76 4.04 -13.37 -1.54
N ALA A 77 3.31 -12.58 -0.77
CA ALA A 77 2.69 -11.35 -1.26
C ALA A 77 3.69 -10.20 -1.32
N VAL A 78 3.70 -9.50 -2.43
CA VAL A 78 4.25 -8.16 -2.56
C VAL A 78 3.20 -7.20 -2.02
N HIS A 79 3.60 -6.19 -1.26
CA HIS A 79 2.66 -5.23 -0.68
C HIS A 79 2.00 -4.36 -1.75
N ALA A 80 0.81 -3.85 -1.46
CA ALA A 80 0.06 -3.00 -2.38
C ALA A 80 0.86 -1.75 -2.79
N GLU A 81 1.47 -1.09 -1.82
CA GLU A 81 2.29 0.11 -2.05
C GLU A 81 3.51 -0.21 -2.91
N GLN A 82 4.17 -1.35 -2.65
CA GLN A 82 5.29 -1.81 -3.46
C GLN A 82 4.85 -2.06 -4.90
N ASN A 83 3.73 -2.75 -5.11
CA ASN A 83 3.22 -3.03 -6.45
C ASN A 83 2.87 -1.76 -7.22
N ALA A 84 2.29 -0.76 -6.57
CA ALA A 84 2.00 0.53 -7.20
C ALA A 84 3.27 1.25 -7.65
N ILE A 85 4.32 1.24 -6.83
CA ILE A 85 5.62 1.84 -7.16
C ILE A 85 6.33 1.04 -8.26
N ILE A 86 6.32 -0.29 -8.18
CA ILE A 86 6.91 -1.17 -9.18
C ILE A 86 6.24 -0.97 -10.53
N GLN A 87 4.91 -0.84 -10.57
CA GLN A 87 4.18 -0.57 -11.81
C GLN A 87 4.66 0.73 -12.45
N ALA A 88 4.86 1.78 -11.67
CA ALA A 88 5.40 3.04 -12.17
C ALA A 88 6.81 2.87 -12.78
N ALA A 89 7.67 2.13 -12.09
CA ALA A 89 9.01 1.83 -12.58
C ALA A 89 8.97 1.03 -13.89
N LYS A 90 8.11 0.03 -13.97
CA LYS A 90 7.96 -0.82 -15.16
C LYS A 90 7.43 -0.05 -16.37
N LEU A 91 6.50 0.87 -16.15
CA LEU A 91 5.87 1.68 -17.21
C LEU A 91 6.63 2.97 -17.52
N GLY A 92 7.64 3.32 -16.74
CA GLY A 92 8.38 4.57 -16.93
C GLY A 92 7.58 5.82 -16.54
N VAL A 93 6.71 5.71 -15.53
CA VAL A 93 5.88 6.82 -15.05
C VAL A 93 6.53 7.44 -13.83
N SER A 94 6.74 8.76 -13.85
CA SER A 94 7.24 9.51 -12.69
C SER A 94 6.16 9.64 -11.63
N LEU A 95 6.54 9.39 -10.37
CA LEU A 95 5.69 9.60 -9.20
C LEU A 95 5.99 10.92 -8.49
N GLU A 96 6.86 11.75 -9.05
CA GLU A 96 7.27 13.01 -8.43
C GLU A 96 6.08 13.93 -8.17
N GLY A 97 5.90 14.31 -6.90
CA GLY A 97 4.82 15.19 -6.47
C GLY A 97 3.44 14.51 -6.38
N ALA A 98 3.36 13.19 -6.55
CA ALA A 98 2.09 12.46 -6.54
C ALA A 98 1.54 12.26 -5.12
N THR A 99 0.26 11.86 -5.06
CA THR A 99 -0.43 11.46 -3.83
C THR A 99 -0.74 9.96 -3.90
N MET A 100 -0.44 9.23 -2.82
CA MET A 100 -0.85 7.84 -2.66
C MET A 100 -2.06 7.77 -1.73
N TYR A 101 -3.12 7.11 -2.17
CA TYR A 101 -4.26 6.72 -1.35
C TYR A 101 -4.13 5.22 -1.06
N VAL A 102 -4.14 4.84 0.18
CA VAL A 102 -3.94 3.45 0.61
C VAL A 102 -4.92 3.09 1.71
N THR A 103 -5.44 1.87 1.68
CA THR A 103 -6.46 1.43 2.65
C THR A 103 -5.91 1.25 4.06
N HIS A 104 -4.61 1.01 4.20
CA HIS A 104 -3.95 0.80 5.49
C HIS A 104 -2.68 1.64 5.57
N GLN A 105 -2.32 2.05 6.80
CA GLN A 105 -1.08 2.77 7.03
C GLN A 105 0.11 1.93 6.51
N PRO A 106 1.02 2.52 5.72
CA PRO A 106 2.19 1.80 5.23
C PRO A 106 3.10 1.30 6.35
N CYS A 107 3.61 0.09 6.22
CA CYS A 107 4.64 -0.44 7.10
C CYS A 107 5.98 0.26 6.85
N VAL A 108 6.97 0.02 7.72
CA VAL A 108 8.29 0.64 7.60
C VAL A 108 8.98 0.34 6.26
N ILE A 109 8.82 -0.86 5.74
CA ILE A 109 9.42 -1.26 4.45
C ILE A 109 8.85 -0.40 3.32
N CYS A 110 7.51 -0.31 3.23
CA CYS A 110 6.84 0.50 2.22
C CYS A 110 7.10 1.99 2.41
N THR A 111 7.15 2.47 3.65
CA THR A 111 7.44 3.87 3.97
C THR A 111 8.76 4.32 3.37
N ARG A 112 9.82 3.54 3.52
CA ARG A 112 11.14 3.87 2.93
C ARG A 112 11.09 3.96 1.41
N MET A 113 10.34 3.07 0.77
CA MET A 113 10.16 3.09 -0.68
C MET A 113 9.35 4.31 -1.13
N ILE A 114 8.27 4.63 -0.42
CA ILE A 114 7.42 5.79 -0.71
C ILE A 114 8.23 7.09 -0.63
N ILE A 115 9.02 7.26 0.43
CA ILE A 115 9.85 8.46 0.62
C ILE A 115 10.82 8.65 -0.56
N ASN A 116 11.42 7.58 -1.05
CA ASN A 116 12.35 7.65 -2.18
C ASN A 116 11.68 7.71 -3.55
N SER A 117 10.37 7.44 -3.64
CA SER A 117 9.66 7.39 -4.92
C SER A 117 9.30 8.75 -5.52
N GLY A 118 9.34 9.81 -4.72
CA GLY A 118 8.88 11.13 -5.12
C GLY A 118 7.44 11.45 -4.75
N VAL A 119 6.70 10.51 -4.21
CA VAL A 119 5.36 10.73 -3.63
C VAL A 119 5.47 11.77 -2.52
N LYS A 120 4.61 12.79 -2.54
CA LYS A 120 4.62 13.88 -1.55
C LYS A 120 3.58 13.76 -0.46
N ARG A 121 2.51 13.05 -0.72
CA ARG A 121 1.36 12.96 0.18
C ARG A 121 0.86 11.53 0.22
N VAL A 122 0.61 11.02 1.42
CA VAL A 122 0.01 9.70 1.63
C VAL A 122 -1.24 9.87 2.48
N VAL A 123 -2.37 9.38 1.97
CA VAL A 123 -3.65 9.36 2.70
C VAL A 123 -3.97 7.89 2.98
N TYR A 124 -4.12 7.51 4.25
CA TYR A 124 -4.46 6.15 4.65
C TYR A 124 -5.77 6.11 5.46
N LYS A 125 -6.50 5.02 5.36
CA LYS A 125 -7.80 4.86 6.02
C LYS A 125 -7.70 4.14 7.36
N ASN A 126 -7.12 2.95 7.37
CA ASN A 126 -7.02 2.10 8.55
C ASN A 126 -5.63 2.20 9.17
N GLY A 127 -5.59 2.31 10.50
CA GLY A 127 -4.32 2.36 11.21
C GLY A 127 -3.58 1.03 11.16
N TYR A 128 -2.26 1.11 11.29
CA TYR A 128 -1.36 -0.02 11.45
C TYR A 128 -0.32 0.35 12.51
N PRO A 129 -0.07 -0.51 13.52
CA PRO A 129 0.78 -0.15 14.65
C PRO A 129 2.27 -0.24 14.29
N ASP A 130 2.74 0.64 13.44
CA ASP A 130 4.15 0.76 13.07
C ASP A 130 4.65 2.17 13.41
N GLU A 131 5.12 2.33 14.63
CA GLU A 131 5.62 3.62 15.13
C GLU A 131 6.88 4.07 14.40
N PHE A 132 7.74 3.13 13.98
CA PHE A 132 8.95 3.47 13.23
C PHE A 132 8.60 4.06 11.86
N ALA A 133 7.58 3.53 11.20
CA ALA A 133 7.07 4.12 9.96
C ALA A 133 6.63 5.58 10.17
N LEU A 134 5.89 5.85 11.26
CA LEU A 134 5.47 7.21 11.61
C LEU A 134 6.65 8.14 11.86
N GLN A 135 7.69 7.67 12.53
CA GLN A 135 8.92 8.45 12.77
C GLN A 135 9.62 8.81 11.45
N LEU A 136 9.69 7.87 10.50
CA LEU A 136 10.30 8.11 9.21
C LEU A 136 9.51 9.14 8.40
N PHE A 137 8.18 9.03 8.36
CA PHE A 137 7.36 10.05 7.72
C PHE A 137 7.55 11.43 8.35
N ALA A 138 7.61 11.50 9.68
CA ALA A 138 7.79 12.77 10.41
C ALA A 138 9.13 13.45 10.07
N GLN A 139 10.17 12.67 9.78
CA GLN A 139 11.49 13.19 9.39
C GLN A 139 11.60 13.47 7.89
N SER A 140 10.65 13.01 7.09
CA SER A 140 10.65 13.19 5.64
C SER A 140 9.84 14.42 5.22
N ASP A 141 9.93 14.73 3.92
CA ASP A 141 9.09 15.76 3.29
C ASP A 141 7.72 15.20 2.83
N VAL A 142 7.41 13.96 3.14
CA VAL A 142 6.14 13.32 2.76
C VAL A 142 5.09 13.58 3.82
N GLU A 143 3.98 14.19 3.43
CA GLU A 143 2.85 14.43 4.30
C GLU A 143 2.04 13.15 4.49
N LEU A 144 1.89 12.68 5.73
CA LEU A 144 1.07 11.52 6.07
C LEU A 144 -0.23 11.97 6.72
N ILE A 145 -1.37 11.61 6.15
CA ILE A 145 -2.70 12.04 6.61
C ILE A 145 -3.59 10.83 6.81
N LYS A 146 -4.24 10.78 7.97
CA LYS A 146 -5.32 9.81 8.18
C LYS A 146 -6.59 10.31 7.49
N TYR A 147 -7.24 9.44 6.71
CA TYR A 147 -8.43 9.80 5.93
C TYR A 147 -9.54 10.42 6.78
N SER A 148 -9.76 9.91 7.99
CA SER A 148 -10.76 10.46 8.92
C SER A 148 -10.47 11.91 9.35
N ASP A 149 -9.23 12.38 9.20
CA ASP A 149 -8.83 13.74 9.59
C ASP A 149 -9.04 14.76 8.47
N LEU A 150 -9.48 14.32 7.29
CA LEU A 150 -9.77 15.15 6.11
C LEU A 150 -11.20 15.75 6.11
N LYS A 151 -11.74 16.05 7.23
CA LYS A 151 -13.11 16.59 7.36
C LYS A 151 -13.21 18.07 6.99
#